data_e791dc832350805611e48af5281e3623
#
_entry.id   e791dc832350805611e48af5281e3623
#
_cell.length_a   1.000
_cell.length_b   1.000
_cell.length_c   1.000
_cell.angle_alpha   90.00
_cell.angle_beta   90.00
_cell.angle_gamma   90.00
#
_symmetry.space_group_name_H-M   'P 1'
#
loop_
_entity.id
_entity.type
_entity.pdbx_description
1 polymer ?
#
loop_
_entity_poly.entity_id
_entity_poly.type
_entity_poly.pdbx_seq_one_letter_code
_entity_poly.pdbx_strand_id
1 'polypeptide(L)'
;MAFKYPWEQRKLGELGTITTGNTPSTSITDYYSDDGIVWVTPTDICENITFESARKLSDLGQQVGRVVPKNTILVTCIASIGKNTMLGNTGSFNQQINGLTPNENKYDPYFLLTESALWSAKMKGSAAAGTMQIVNRTEFSELKTWLPSLIEQQAIGAFFKQLDNLITLHQRKPL
;
A
#
# COMPACT_ATOMS: atom_id res chain seq x y z
N MET A 1 -11.35 -25.47 18.42
CA MET A 1 -10.06 -26.01 17.94
C MET A 1 -9.02 -24.96 18.20
N ALA A 2 -8.01 -25.22 19.00
CA ALA A 2 -6.89 -24.31 19.19
C ALA A 2 -6.08 -24.25 17.88
N PHE A 3 -5.82 -23.05 17.36
CA PHE A 3 -4.98 -22.86 16.20
C PHE A 3 -3.60 -23.49 16.49
N LYS A 4 -3.19 -24.42 15.64
CA LYS A 4 -2.04 -25.30 15.86
C LYS A 4 -0.70 -24.63 15.57
N TYR A 5 -0.71 -23.40 15.04
CA TYR A 5 0.48 -22.66 14.66
C TYR A 5 0.45 -21.24 15.24
N PRO A 6 1.46 -20.85 16.01
CA PRO A 6 1.57 -19.48 16.52
C PRO A 6 1.81 -18.51 15.34
N TRP A 7 1.32 -17.28 15.50
CA TRP A 7 1.65 -16.20 14.58
C TRP A 7 3.16 -15.91 14.66
N GLU A 8 3.80 -15.74 13.51
CA GLU A 8 5.22 -15.45 13.42
C GLU A 8 5.46 -13.97 13.16
N GLN A 9 6.48 -13.41 13.83
CA GLN A 9 6.89 -12.03 13.56
C GLN A 9 7.89 -12.01 12.40
N ARG A 10 7.59 -11.16 11.37
CA ARG A 10 8.44 -10.97 10.19
C ARG A 10 8.64 -9.48 9.92
N LYS A 11 9.78 -9.11 9.29
CA LYS A 11 10.01 -7.78 8.76
C LYS A 11 9.29 -7.61 7.44
N LEU A 12 8.83 -6.38 7.12
CA LEU A 12 8.13 -6.12 5.84
C LEU A 12 9.01 -6.46 4.63
N GLY A 13 10.32 -6.22 4.72
CA GLY A 13 11.26 -6.58 3.66
C GLY A 13 11.39 -8.08 3.38
N GLU A 14 10.95 -8.95 4.30
CA GLU A 14 10.91 -10.40 4.10
C GLU A 14 9.63 -10.86 3.37
N LEU A 15 8.60 -10.01 3.30
CA LEU A 15 7.30 -10.36 2.73
C LEU A 15 7.25 -10.19 1.21
N GLY A 16 8.17 -9.39 0.66
CA GLY A 16 8.18 -9.09 -0.76
C GLY A 16 9.17 -7.98 -1.11
N THR A 17 8.92 -7.30 -2.21
CA THR A 17 9.77 -6.21 -2.69
C THR A 17 9.32 -4.87 -2.15
N ILE A 18 10.23 -4.13 -1.49
CA ILE A 18 9.97 -2.75 -1.09
C ILE A 18 10.46 -1.79 -2.16
N THR A 19 9.57 -0.90 -2.60
CA THR A 19 9.85 0.15 -3.59
C THR A 19 9.49 1.51 -3.01
N THR A 20 10.41 2.46 -3.05
CA THR A 20 10.06 3.89 -2.83
C THR A 20 9.65 4.48 -4.17
N GLY A 21 8.57 5.23 -4.23
CA GLY A 21 8.13 5.87 -5.46
C GLY A 21 9.08 6.95 -5.96
N ASN A 22 8.76 7.51 -7.11
CA ASN A 22 9.45 8.67 -7.68
C ASN A 22 8.48 9.57 -8.46
N THR A 23 8.94 10.77 -8.79
CA THR A 23 8.18 11.72 -9.60
C THR A 23 8.90 11.90 -10.93
N PRO A 24 8.38 11.38 -12.05
CA PRO A 24 8.81 11.80 -13.37
C PRO A 24 8.72 13.32 -13.50
N SER A 25 9.65 13.94 -14.27
CA SER A 25 9.69 15.39 -14.37
C SER A 25 8.35 15.96 -14.82
N THR A 26 7.75 16.83 -14.00
CA THR A 26 6.48 17.47 -14.32
C THR A 26 6.57 18.54 -15.42
N SER A 27 7.79 18.95 -15.78
CA SER A 27 8.04 19.85 -16.92
C SER A 27 7.93 19.14 -18.27
N ILE A 28 7.95 17.79 -18.28
CA ILE A 28 7.79 16.97 -19.48
C ILE A 28 6.37 16.45 -19.50
N THR A 29 5.49 17.16 -20.22
CA THR A 29 4.05 16.84 -20.31
C THR A 29 3.80 15.45 -20.87
N ASP A 30 4.65 14.98 -21.78
CA ASP A 30 4.54 13.67 -22.44
C ASP A 30 4.70 12.47 -21.50
N TYR A 31 5.20 12.70 -20.27
CA TYR A 31 5.22 11.65 -19.24
C TYR A 31 3.86 11.37 -18.61
N TYR A 32 2.87 12.21 -18.88
CA TYR A 32 1.53 12.12 -18.27
C TYR A 32 0.46 12.01 -19.36
N SER A 33 -0.59 11.21 -19.10
CA SER A 33 -1.70 11.00 -20.01
C SER A 33 -2.93 10.53 -19.22
N ASP A 34 -4.11 10.98 -19.60
CA ASP A 34 -5.38 10.57 -18.97
C ASP A 34 -5.67 9.07 -19.14
N ASP A 35 -5.17 8.46 -20.22
CA ASP A 35 -5.33 7.03 -20.52
C ASP A 35 -4.20 6.15 -19.95
N GLY A 36 -3.27 6.73 -19.19
CA GLY A 36 -2.12 6.04 -18.63
C GLY A 36 -2.42 5.20 -17.38
N ILE A 37 -1.35 4.63 -16.79
CA ILE A 37 -1.46 3.95 -15.50
C ILE A 37 -1.54 4.96 -14.35
N VAL A 38 -2.19 4.60 -13.25
CA VAL A 38 -2.29 5.45 -12.06
C VAL A 38 -0.90 5.82 -11.53
N TRP A 39 -0.75 7.09 -11.12
CA TRP A 39 0.43 7.59 -10.41
C TRP A 39 -0.03 8.24 -9.11
N VAL A 40 0.07 7.46 -8.03
CA VAL A 40 -0.54 7.76 -6.74
C VAL A 40 0.30 8.74 -5.94
N THR A 41 -0.36 9.76 -5.41
CA THR A 41 0.16 10.70 -4.40
C THR A 41 -0.60 10.53 -3.08
N PRO A 42 -0.14 11.09 -1.96
CA PRO A 42 -0.87 11.00 -0.68
C PRO A 42 -2.30 11.55 -0.71
N THR A 43 -2.61 12.44 -1.66
CA THR A 43 -3.98 13.00 -1.84
C THR A 43 -4.93 12.03 -2.52
N ASP A 44 -4.41 11.09 -3.31
CA ASP A 44 -5.21 10.07 -4.00
C ASP A 44 -5.60 8.91 -3.07
N ILE A 45 -4.95 8.78 -1.91
CA ILE A 45 -5.22 7.71 -0.95
C ILE A 45 -6.44 8.10 -0.09
N CYS A 46 -7.62 7.66 -0.53
CA CYS A 46 -8.91 7.91 0.12
C CYS A 46 -9.66 6.61 0.46
N GLU A 47 -9.33 5.51 -0.20
CA GLU A 47 -9.99 4.22 -0.06
C GLU A 47 -8.97 3.10 0.20
N ASN A 48 -9.44 1.94 0.67
CA ASN A 48 -8.61 0.75 0.91
C ASN A 48 -7.97 0.22 -0.37
N ILE A 49 -8.60 0.40 -1.53
CA ILE A 49 -8.05 0.03 -2.84
C ILE A 49 -8.12 1.25 -3.77
N THR A 50 -6.97 1.64 -4.33
CA THR A 50 -6.87 2.74 -5.29
C THR A 50 -6.91 2.20 -6.72
N PHE A 51 -7.91 2.62 -7.50
CA PHE A 51 -8.05 2.34 -8.93
C PHE A 51 -7.80 3.56 -9.80
N GLU A 52 -7.88 4.77 -9.23
CA GLU A 52 -7.77 6.04 -9.93
C GLU A 52 -6.82 6.99 -9.18
N SER A 53 -6.24 7.93 -9.91
CA SER A 53 -5.41 9.00 -9.37
C SER A 53 -5.61 10.28 -10.19
N ALA A 54 -5.33 11.43 -9.58
CA ALA A 54 -5.45 12.73 -10.24
C ALA A 54 -4.53 12.86 -11.46
N ARG A 55 -3.42 12.13 -11.50
CA ARG A 55 -2.51 12.05 -12.64
C ARG A 55 -2.21 10.59 -12.96
N LYS A 56 -1.98 10.32 -14.23
CA LYS A 56 -1.57 9.01 -14.72
C LYS A 56 -0.31 9.13 -15.56
N LEU A 57 0.49 8.07 -15.62
CA LEU A 57 1.71 8.03 -16.41
C LEU A 57 1.43 7.45 -17.79
N SER A 58 1.84 8.17 -18.84
CA SER A 58 1.90 7.64 -20.21
C SER A 58 2.91 6.50 -20.33
N ASP A 59 2.98 5.84 -21.48
CA ASP A 59 4.00 4.82 -21.75
C ASP A 59 5.43 5.36 -21.60
N LEU A 60 5.68 6.62 -21.98
CA LEU A 60 6.97 7.29 -21.75
C LEU A 60 7.21 7.56 -20.27
N GLY A 61 6.18 8.00 -19.55
CA GLY A 61 6.25 8.21 -18.11
C GLY A 61 6.53 6.94 -17.33
N GLN A 62 6.00 5.80 -17.77
CA GLN A 62 6.26 4.50 -17.18
C GLN A 62 7.72 4.06 -17.29
N GLN A 63 8.45 4.45 -18.35
CA GLN A 63 9.86 4.11 -18.54
C GLN A 63 10.79 4.80 -17.51
N VAL A 64 10.36 5.94 -16.98
CA VAL A 64 11.11 6.70 -15.97
C VAL A 64 10.47 6.63 -14.58
N GLY A 65 9.22 6.23 -14.51
CA GLY A 65 8.49 5.95 -13.28
C GLY A 65 8.87 4.60 -12.67
N ARG A 66 8.66 4.46 -11.38
CA ARG A 66 8.79 3.15 -10.70
C ARG A 66 7.44 2.44 -10.72
N VAL A 67 7.25 1.61 -11.74
CA VAL A 67 6.02 0.85 -11.95
C VAL A 67 6.05 -0.42 -11.10
N VAL A 68 4.92 -0.70 -10.44
CA VAL A 68 4.71 -1.90 -9.63
C VAL A 68 3.38 -2.57 -9.99
N PRO A 69 3.23 -3.88 -9.77
CA PRO A 69 2.01 -4.59 -10.10
C PRO A 69 0.83 -4.23 -9.17
N LYS A 70 -0.37 -4.63 -9.57
CA LYS A 70 -1.53 -4.68 -8.68
C LYS A 70 -1.21 -5.43 -7.38
N ASN A 71 -2.02 -5.24 -6.37
CA ASN A 71 -1.85 -5.82 -5.04
C ASN A 71 -0.62 -5.29 -4.26
N THR A 72 0.11 -4.32 -4.80
CA THR A 72 1.14 -3.60 -4.04
C THR A 72 0.47 -2.71 -3.00
N ILE A 73 0.89 -2.85 -1.74
CA ILE A 73 0.39 -2.06 -0.61
C ILE A 73 1.23 -0.80 -0.50
N LEU A 74 0.59 0.36 -0.59
CA LEU A 74 1.19 1.69 -0.54
C LEU A 74 0.99 2.31 0.84
N VAL A 75 2.05 2.88 1.41
CA VAL A 75 2.00 3.57 2.71
C VAL A 75 2.75 4.89 2.61
N THR A 76 2.11 5.98 3.02
CA THR A 76 2.74 7.30 3.04
C THR A 76 3.75 7.38 4.18
N CYS A 77 4.95 7.84 3.86
CA CYS A 77 6.12 7.83 4.74
C CYS A 77 6.71 9.22 5.00
N ILE A 78 6.16 10.28 4.38
CA ILE A 78 6.60 11.67 4.52
C ILE A 78 5.36 12.57 4.62
N ALA A 79 5.39 13.57 5.47
CA ALA A 79 4.36 14.57 5.72
C ALA A 79 3.04 13.95 6.23
N SER A 80 2.22 13.36 5.39
CA SER A 80 0.96 12.69 5.78
C SER A 80 1.19 11.24 6.19
N ILE A 81 2.15 10.97 7.09
CA ILE A 81 2.56 9.61 7.48
C ILE A 81 1.37 8.73 7.86
N GLY A 82 1.36 7.52 7.29
CA GLY A 82 0.46 6.44 7.69
C GLY A 82 -0.93 6.49 7.07
N LYS A 83 -1.11 7.09 5.90
CA LYS A 83 -2.20 6.70 4.99
C LYS A 83 -1.75 5.44 4.24
N ASN A 84 -2.67 4.53 4.01
CA ASN A 84 -2.39 3.26 3.33
C ASN A 84 -3.52 2.89 2.36
N THR A 85 -3.16 2.21 1.30
CA THR A 85 -4.05 1.65 0.28
C THR A 85 -3.37 0.49 -0.43
N MET A 86 -4.11 -0.27 -1.20
CA MET A 86 -3.56 -1.27 -2.12
C MET A 86 -3.87 -0.86 -3.56
N LEU A 87 -2.95 -1.06 -4.48
CA LEU A 87 -3.19 -0.82 -5.90
C LEU A 87 -4.15 -1.86 -6.47
N GLY A 88 -5.26 -1.40 -7.07
CA GLY A 88 -6.21 -2.26 -7.78
C GLY A 88 -5.73 -2.71 -9.16
N ASN A 89 -4.82 -1.94 -9.77
CA ASN A 89 -4.19 -2.19 -11.06
C ASN A 89 -2.68 -1.95 -10.97
N THR A 90 -1.93 -2.30 -12.03
CA THR A 90 -0.55 -1.85 -12.19
C THR A 90 -0.49 -0.34 -12.12
N GLY A 91 0.47 0.21 -11.39
CA GLY A 91 0.59 1.65 -11.17
C GLY A 91 1.96 2.09 -10.70
N SER A 92 2.07 3.36 -10.42
CA SER A 92 3.26 4.01 -9.87
C SER A 92 2.84 4.99 -8.77
N PHE A 93 3.79 5.56 -8.06
CA PHE A 93 3.52 6.48 -6.96
C PHE A 93 4.70 7.42 -6.72
N ASN A 94 4.45 8.51 -5.99
CA ASN A 94 5.47 9.51 -5.74
C ASN A 94 6.43 9.10 -4.60
N GLN A 95 7.51 9.84 -4.42
CA GLN A 95 8.58 9.57 -3.45
C GLN A 95 8.15 9.68 -1.97
N GLN A 96 6.96 10.19 -1.67
CA GLN A 96 6.43 10.25 -0.30
C GLN A 96 5.85 8.91 0.17
N ILE A 97 5.78 7.93 -0.72
CA ILE A 97 5.16 6.63 -0.51
C ILE A 97 6.21 5.52 -0.65
N ASN A 98 6.20 4.57 0.28
CA ASN A 98 6.83 3.27 0.12
C ASN A 98 5.76 2.22 -0.21
N GLY A 99 6.06 1.34 -1.16
CA GLY A 99 5.21 0.23 -1.58
C GLY A 99 5.82 -1.11 -1.19
N LEU A 100 4.99 -2.01 -0.67
CA LEU A 100 5.30 -3.42 -0.51
C LEU A 100 4.56 -4.22 -1.57
N THR A 101 5.29 -4.81 -2.52
CA THR A 101 4.76 -5.82 -3.45
C THR A 101 4.95 -7.19 -2.82
N PRO A 102 3.88 -7.84 -2.31
CA PRO A 102 4.01 -9.09 -1.57
C PRO A 102 4.35 -10.27 -2.50
N ASN A 103 5.02 -11.27 -1.95
CA ASN A 103 5.11 -12.59 -2.58
C ASN A 103 3.78 -13.33 -2.37
N GLU A 104 2.88 -13.24 -3.35
CA GLU A 104 1.52 -13.79 -3.27
C GLU A 104 1.47 -15.33 -3.14
N ASN A 105 2.56 -16.03 -3.41
CA ASN A 105 2.65 -17.46 -3.13
C ASN A 105 2.77 -17.79 -1.63
N LYS A 106 3.10 -16.80 -0.80
CA LYS A 106 3.33 -16.95 0.63
C LYS A 106 2.46 -16.07 1.51
N TYR A 107 1.97 -14.95 0.97
CA TYR A 107 1.26 -13.94 1.73
C TYR A 107 0.02 -13.45 1.00
N ASP A 108 -1.09 -13.34 1.70
CA ASP A 108 -2.33 -12.79 1.15
C ASP A 108 -2.28 -11.27 1.11
N PRO A 109 -2.44 -10.61 -0.06
CA PRO A 109 -2.34 -9.16 -0.17
C PRO A 109 -3.41 -8.41 0.63
N TYR A 110 -4.64 -8.95 0.72
CA TYR A 110 -5.69 -8.26 1.46
C TYR A 110 -5.49 -8.34 2.96
N PHE A 111 -5.00 -9.47 3.46
CA PHE A 111 -4.55 -9.59 4.85
C PHE A 111 -3.46 -8.56 5.15
N LEU A 112 -2.43 -8.44 4.30
CA LEU A 112 -1.36 -7.46 4.49
C LEU A 112 -1.87 -6.01 4.40
N LEU A 113 -2.90 -5.74 3.59
CA LEU A 113 -3.57 -4.44 3.58
C LEU A 113 -4.20 -4.14 4.96
N THR A 114 -4.87 -5.11 5.58
CA THR A 114 -5.44 -4.91 6.93
C THR A 114 -4.34 -4.67 7.97
N GLU A 115 -3.24 -5.42 7.91
CA GLU A 115 -2.08 -5.23 8.78
C GLU A 115 -1.39 -3.87 8.58
N SER A 116 -1.46 -3.29 7.38
CA SER A 116 -0.84 -2.00 7.08
C SER A 116 -1.39 -0.85 7.92
N ALA A 117 -2.60 -0.96 8.45
CA ALA A 117 -3.15 -0.01 9.41
C ALA A 117 -2.34 0.01 10.73
N LEU A 118 -1.86 -1.16 11.18
CA LEU A 118 -1.00 -1.27 12.36
C LEU A 118 0.40 -0.71 12.09
N TRP A 119 0.95 -0.92 10.89
CA TRP A 119 2.24 -0.33 10.50
C TRP A 119 2.14 1.20 10.50
N SER A 120 1.05 1.72 9.93
CA SER A 120 0.74 3.14 9.89
C SER A 120 0.60 3.74 11.28
N ALA A 121 -0.05 3.04 12.21
CA ALA A 121 -0.18 3.48 13.60
C ALA A 121 1.18 3.56 14.30
N LYS A 122 2.05 2.56 14.10
CA LYS A 122 3.43 2.56 14.66
C LYS A 122 4.24 3.73 14.11
N MET A 123 4.20 3.97 12.80
CA MET A 123 4.91 5.10 12.17
C MET A 123 4.41 6.45 12.69
N LYS A 124 3.09 6.63 12.83
CA LYS A 124 2.49 7.86 13.40
C LYS A 124 2.92 8.06 14.85
N GLY A 125 2.93 7.02 15.66
CA GLY A 125 3.38 7.09 17.05
C GLY A 125 4.84 7.52 17.16
N SER A 126 5.72 6.99 16.34
CA SER A 126 7.13 7.39 16.28
C SER A 126 7.32 8.83 15.77
N ALA A 127 6.54 9.26 14.79
CA ALA A 127 6.57 10.62 14.28
C ALA A 127 6.08 11.64 15.33
N ALA A 128 5.00 11.34 16.05
CA ALA A 128 4.46 12.17 17.12
C ALA A 128 5.42 12.31 18.30
N ALA A 129 6.22 11.28 18.58
CA ALA A 129 7.27 11.33 19.61
C ALA A 129 8.52 12.13 19.18
N GLY A 130 8.53 12.69 17.96
CA GLY A 130 9.66 13.46 17.43
C GLY A 130 10.89 12.61 17.04
N THR A 131 10.75 11.26 17.09
CA THR A 131 11.85 10.34 16.79
C THR A 131 11.97 10.01 15.30
N MET A 132 10.91 10.26 14.51
CA MET A 132 10.88 9.90 13.09
C MET A 132 9.96 10.83 12.31
N GLN A 133 10.52 11.76 11.54
CA GLN A 133 9.75 12.67 10.68
C GLN A 133 9.57 12.11 9.24
N ILE A 134 10.42 11.18 8.85
CA ILE A 134 10.45 10.52 7.54
C ILE A 134 10.77 9.06 7.78
N VAL A 135 10.01 8.17 7.16
CA VAL A 135 10.29 6.72 7.16
C VAL A 135 10.89 6.34 5.81
N ASN A 136 12.20 6.22 5.74
CA ASN A 136 12.87 5.83 4.52
C ASN A 136 12.62 4.34 4.17
N ARG A 137 13.08 3.90 2.98
CA ARG A 137 12.88 2.52 2.50
C ARG A 137 13.43 1.47 3.47
N THR A 138 14.61 1.71 4.03
CA THR A 138 15.26 0.76 4.96
C THR A 138 14.45 0.66 6.25
N GLU A 139 14.08 1.76 6.85
CA GLU A 139 13.25 1.80 8.05
C GLU A 139 11.88 1.15 7.83
N PHE A 140 11.25 1.39 6.67
CA PHE A 140 10.00 0.75 6.29
C PHE A 140 10.17 -0.77 6.17
N SER A 141 11.27 -1.24 5.57
CA SER A 141 11.55 -2.67 5.43
C SER A 141 11.79 -3.39 6.77
N GLU A 142 12.29 -2.67 7.78
CA GLU A 142 12.56 -3.18 9.12
C GLU A 142 11.32 -3.21 10.04
N LEU A 143 10.22 -2.58 9.65
CA LEU A 143 8.96 -2.67 10.39
C LEU A 143 8.53 -4.13 10.50
N LYS A 144 8.03 -4.50 11.68
CA LYS A 144 7.63 -5.87 11.97
C LYS A 144 6.12 -6.00 12.02
N THR A 145 5.62 -7.08 11.46
CA THR A 145 4.22 -7.50 11.53
C THR A 145 4.10 -8.95 11.98
N TRP A 146 2.93 -9.34 12.45
CA TRP A 146 2.62 -10.70 12.86
C TRP A 146 1.83 -11.39 11.75
N LEU A 147 2.21 -12.62 11.44
CA LEU A 147 1.66 -13.39 10.33
C LEU A 147 1.21 -14.75 10.80
N PRO A 148 -0.06 -15.12 10.59
CA PRO A 148 -0.53 -16.49 10.72
C PRO A 148 -0.14 -17.32 9.49
N SER A 149 -0.59 -18.57 9.42
CA SER A 149 -0.47 -19.40 8.23
C SER A 149 -1.15 -18.74 7.01
N LEU A 150 -0.70 -19.04 5.79
CA LEU A 150 -1.30 -18.49 4.57
C LEU A 150 -2.81 -18.76 4.47
N ILE A 151 -3.26 -19.95 4.87
CA ILE A 151 -4.69 -20.31 4.88
C ILE A 151 -5.48 -19.37 5.80
N GLU A 152 -4.92 -19.06 6.97
CA GLU A 152 -5.55 -18.14 7.93
C GLU A 152 -5.50 -16.70 7.43
N GLN A 153 -4.38 -16.26 6.81
CA GLN A 153 -4.30 -14.95 6.15
C GLN A 153 -5.40 -14.80 5.10
N GLN A 154 -5.58 -15.79 4.23
CA GLN A 154 -6.63 -15.79 3.21
C GLN A 154 -8.04 -15.72 3.80
N ALA A 155 -8.31 -16.44 4.89
CA ALA A 155 -9.59 -16.39 5.57
C ALA A 155 -9.86 -15.02 6.20
N ILE A 156 -8.86 -14.43 6.87
CA ILE A 156 -8.95 -13.09 7.47
C ILE A 156 -9.09 -12.02 6.38
N GLY A 157 -8.26 -12.07 5.34
CA GLY A 157 -8.30 -11.14 4.21
C GLY A 157 -9.66 -11.15 3.51
N ALA A 158 -10.22 -12.35 3.24
CA ALA A 158 -11.54 -12.49 2.64
C ALA A 158 -12.66 -11.92 3.53
N PHE A 159 -12.58 -12.13 4.85
CA PHE A 159 -13.55 -11.58 5.81
C PHE A 159 -13.55 -10.03 5.79
N PHE A 160 -12.38 -9.39 5.90
CA PHE A 160 -12.29 -7.94 5.85
C PHE A 160 -12.71 -7.37 4.49
N LYS A 161 -12.35 -8.03 3.40
CA LYS A 161 -12.80 -7.65 2.05
C LYS A 161 -14.33 -7.64 1.93
N GLN A 162 -15.00 -8.63 2.51
CA GLN A 162 -16.47 -8.66 2.54
C GLN A 162 -17.06 -7.52 3.37
N LEU A 163 -16.47 -7.21 4.54
CA LEU A 163 -16.89 -6.07 5.36
C LEU A 163 -16.74 -4.74 4.62
N ASP A 164 -15.60 -4.50 3.97
CA ASP A 164 -15.35 -3.28 3.20
C ASP A 164 -16.35 -3.13 2.05
N ASN A 165 -16.68 -4.22 1.36
CA ASN A 165 -17.71 -4.21 0.33
C ASN A 165 -19.09 -3.84 0.89
N LEU A 166 -19.47 -4.37 2.05
CA LEU A 166 -20.74 -4.04 2.71
C LEU A 166 -20.81 -2.57 3.14
N ILE A 167 -19.71 -2.03 3.68
CA ILE A 167 -19.61 -0.62 4.08
C ILE A 167 -19.78 0.28 2.84
N THR A 168 -19.05 -0.03 1.76
CA THR A 168 -19.13 0.72 0.50
C THR A 168 -20.54 0.71 -0.10
N LEU A 169 -21.22 -0.44 -0.07
CA LEU A 169 -22.60 -0.55 -0.55
C LEU A 169 -23.58 0.27 0.30
N HIS A 170 -23.38 0.32 1.62
CA HIS A 170 -24.21 1.12 2.53
C HIS A 170 -24.03 2.64 2.30
N GLN A 171 -22.79 3.07 2.04
CA GLN A 171 -22.47 4.47 1.78
C GLN A 171 -23.00 4.96 0.41
N ARG A 172 -23.17 4.05 -0.56
CA ARG A 172 -23.70 4.37 -1.90
C ARG A 172 -25.20 4.38 -2.03
N LYS A 173 -25.97 3.95 -0.99
CA LYS A 173 -27.43 4.07 -1.01
C LYS A 173 -27.82 5.53 -0.80
N PRO A 174 -28.47 6.21 -1.78
CA PRO A 174 -29.06 7.51 -1.54
C PRO A 174 -30.16 7.35 -0.46
N LEU A 175 -30.21 8.30 0.46
CA LEU A 175 -31.34 8.50 1.39
C LEU A 175 -32.61 8.82 0.61
#